data_aa71f01ba76eff87625b8973b3916b00
#
_entry.id   aa71f01ba76eff87625b8973b3916b00
#
_cell.length_a   1.000
_cell.length_b   1.000
_cell.length_c   1.000
_cell.angle_alpha   90.00
_cell.angle_beta   90.00
_cell.angle_gamma   90.00
#
_symmetry.space_group_name_H-M   'P 1'
#
loop_
_entity.id
_entity.type
_entity.pdbx_description
1 polymer ?
#
loop_
_entity_poly.entity_id
_entity_poly.type
_entity_poly.pdbx_seq_one_letter_code
_entity_poly.pdbx_strand_id
1 'polypeptide(L)'
;MQGYKTHVQSGILLNANEASQNVNETVKQEIIDAISNLSLNRYPDTTCHQLHRLYAEVMNVPSSWILSGNGSDQMLGFLIQYYLQENKTLYTLSPDFFYV
;
A
#
# COMPACT_ATOMS: atom_id res chain seq x y z
N MET A 1 -4.43 11.26 -18.72
CA MET A 1 -4.78 10.44 -17.55
C MET A 1 -5.90 11.12 -16.79
N GLN A 2 -7.07 10.50 -16.66
CA GLN A 2 -8.08 10.99 -15.71
C GLN A 2 -7.62 10.57 -14.33
N GLY A 3 -7.37 11.54 -13.44
CA GLY A 3 -7.00 11.25 -12.06
C GLY A 3 -8.14 10.54 -11.32
N TYR A 4 -7.79 9.71 -10.35
CA TYR A 4 -8.72 9.05 -9.45
C TYR A 4 -9.66 10.07 -8.79
N LYS A 5 -10.96 9.94 -9.04
CA LYS A 5 -11.98 10.79 -8.42
C LYS A 5 -12.58 10.03 -7.24
N THR A 6 -12.24 10.44 -6.03
CA THR A 6 -12.96 10.00 -4.84
C THR A 6 -14.36 10.61 -4.87
N HIS A 7 -15.38 9.78 -4.92
CA HIS A 7 -16.75 10.23 -4.71
C HIS A 7 -17.05 10.22 -3.21
N VAL A 8 -17.61 11.31 -2.70
CA VAL A 8 -18.21 11.30 -1.36
C VAL A 8 -19.37 10.31 -1.39
N GLN A 9 -19.22 9.22 -0.67
CA GLN A 9 -20.20 8.13 -0.64
C GLN A 9 -20.84 8.08 0.74
N SER A 10 -22.13 7.80 0.78
CA SER A 10 -22.90 7.61 2.01
C SER A 10 -23.53 6.22 1.99
N GLY A 11 -23.68 5.62 3.17
CA GLY A 11 -24.23 4.29 3.32
C GLY A 11 -23.17 3.21 3.52
N ILE A 12 -23.52 1.96 3.22
CA ILE A 12 -22.59 0.81 3.31
C ILE A 12 -21.73 0.77 2.04
N LEU A 13 -20.44 1.00 2.21
CA LEU A 13 -19.49 1.05 1.09
C LEU A 13 -18.89 -0.32 0.85
N LEU A 14 -19.13 -0.90 -0.33
CA LEU A 14 -18.62 -2.22 -0.73
C LEU A 14 -17.76 -2.17 -2.02
N ASN A 15 -17.45 -0.98 -2.49
CA ASN A 15 -16.87 -0.76 -3.83
C ASN A 15 -15.37 -0.52 -3.84
N ALA A 16 -14.74 -0.25 -2.70
CA ALA A 16 -13.34 0.14 -2.63
C ALA A 16 -12.51 -0.73 -1.66
N ASN A 17 -13.07 -1.83 -1.20
CA ASN A 17 -12.42 -2.76 -0.26
C ASN A 17 -11.90 -2.06 1.02
N GLU A 18 -12.63 -1.05 1.48
CA GLU A 18 -12.32 -0.31 2.70
C GLU A 18 -12.77 -1.11 3.94
N ALA A 19 -11.99 -0.99 5.01
CA ALA A 19 -12.38 -1.57 6.29
C ALA A 19 -13.63 -0.87 6.84
N SER A 20 -14.61 -1.65 7.31
CA SER A 20 -15.86 -1.13 7.86
C SER A 20 -15.70 -0.42 9.21
N GLN A 21 -14.58 -0.61 9.87
CA GLN A 21 -14.26 -0.01 11.16
C GLN A 21 -12.90 0.68 11.11
N ASN A 22 -12.80 1.79 11.82
CA ASN A 22 -11.52 2.46 12.02
C ASN A 22 -10.61 1.62 12.96
N VAL A 23 -9.32 1.93 12.96
CA VAL A 23 -8.38 1.35 13.93
C VAL A 23 -8.85 1.63 15.36
N ASN A 24 -8.59 0.72 16.28
CA ASN A 24 -8.97 0.92 17.68
C ASN A 24 -8.19 2.09 18.32
N GLU A 25 -8.70 2.62 19.44
CA GLU A 25 -8.15 3.82 20.07
C GLU A 25 -6.71 3.61 20.58
N THR A 26 -6.34 2.40 20.98
CA THR A 26 -4.96 2.08 21.40
C THR A 26 -3.99 2.27 20.23
N VAL A 27 -4.27 1.65 19.11
CA VAL A 27 -3.44 1.77 17.89
C VAL A 27 -3.42 3.22 17.38
N LYS A 28 -4.55 3.92 17.45
CA LYS A 28 -4.63 5.32 17.06
C LYS A 28 -3.75 6.21 17.94
N GLN A 29 -3.73 5.98 19.26
CA GLN A 29 -2.86 6.72 20.17
C GLN A 29 -1.38 6.42 19.89
N GLU A 30 -1.00 5.16 19.64
CA GLU A 30 0.36 4.80 19.27
C GLU A 30 0.82 5.51 17.98
N ILE A 31 -0.07 5.66 16.99
CA ILE A 31 0.21 6.42 15.77
C ILE A 31 0.45 7.91 16.08
N ILE A 32 -0.40 8.51 16.92
CA ILE A 32 -0.25 9.92 17.33
C ILE A 32 1.08 10.14 18.04
N ASP A 33 1.43 9.26 18.97
CA ASP A 33 2.69 9.33 19.72
C ASP A 33 3.90 9.17 18.79
N ALA A 34 3.83 8.24 17.84
CA ALA A 34 4.87 8.04 16.84
C ALA A 34 5.07 9.31 15.97
N ILE A 35 3.98 9.89 15.48
CA ILE A 35 4.02 11.13 14.67
C ILE A 35 4.61 12.30 15.47
N SER A 36 4.25 12.42 16.75
CA SER A 36 4.74 13.49 17.63
C SER A 36 6.26 13.43 17.85
N ASN A 37 6.86 12.26 17.69
CA ASN A 37 8.29 12.03 17.83
C ASN A 37 9.06 12.08 16.50
N LEU A 38 8.36 12.27 15.37
CA LEU A 38 9.01 12.34 14.06
C LEU A 38 9.70 13.69 13.81
N SER A 39 10.89 13.63 13.27
CA SER A 39 11.59 14.81 12.74
C SER A 39 11.11 15.10 11.31
N LEU A 40 9.98 15.79 11.18
CA LEU A 40 9.34 16.05 9.89
C LEU A 40 10.18 16.89 8.91
N ASN A 41 11.24 17.53 9.40
CA ASN A 41 12.19 18.31 8.62
C ASN A 41 13.41 17.50 8.14
N ARG A 42 13.41 16.21 8.29
CA ARG A 42 14.48 15.29 7.90
C ARG A 42 14.02 14.34 6.81
N TYR A 43 14.95 13.87 6.00
CA TYR A 43 14.69 12.79 5.06
C TYR A 43 14.39 11.50 5.83
N PRO A 44 13.36 10.76 5.42
CA PRO A 44 13.06 9.46 6.01
C PRO A 44 14.11 8.40 5.60
N ASP A 45 14.08 7.25 6.29
CA ASP A 45 14.78 6.06 5.81
C ASP A 45 14.16 5.59 4.48
N THR A 46 14.88 5.82 3.38
CA THR A 46 14.45 5.46 2.04
C THR A 46 14.47 3.95 1.77
N THR A 47 15.11 3.17 2.65
CA THR A 47 15.21 1.71 2.53
C THR A 47 14.07 0.98 3.23
N CYS A 48 13.29 1.68 4.07
CA CYS A 48 12.23 1.10 4.90
C CYS A 48 12.70 -0.12 5.71
N HIS A 49 13.98 -0.17 6.07
CA HIS A 49 14.61 -1.37 6.65
C HIS A 49 13.89 -1.86 7.92
N GLN A 50 13.51 -0.95 8.81
CA GLN A 50 12.81 -1.30 10.05
C GLN A 50 11.42 -1.90 9.75
N LEU A 51 10.68 -1.31 8.82
CA LEU A 51 9.37 -1.82 8.39
C LEU A 51 9.52 -3.23 7.79
N HIS A 52 10.47 -3.42 6.88
CA HIS A 52 10.71 -4.73 6.25
C HIS A 52 11.08 -5.79 7.30
N ARG A 53 11.94 -5.46 8.27
CA ARG A 53 12.32 -6.39 9.34
C ARG A 53 11.12 -6.80 10.19
N LEU A 54 10.35 -5.84 10.69
CA LEU A 54 9.19 -6.11 11.56
C LEU A 54 8.10 -6.90 10.82
N TYR A 55 7.83 -6.56 9.57
CA TYR A 55 6.84 -7.27 8.79
C TYR A 55 7.28 -8.69 8.43
N ALA A 56 8.57 -8.88 8.14
CA ALA A 56 9.17 -10.18 7.89
C ALA A 56 9.07 -11.11 9.11
N GLU A 57 9.27 -10.57 10.32
CA GLU A 57 9.07 -11.31 11.56
C GLU A 57 7.62 -11.78 11.71
N VAL A 58 6.64 -10.90 11.45
CA VAL A 58 5.20 -11.25 11.50
C VAL A 58 4.85 -12.33 10.47
N MET A 59 5.40 -12.22 9.27
CA MET A 59 5.14 -13.14 8.16
C MET A 59 6.01 -14.41 8.21
N ASN A 60 6.98 -14.47 9.10
CA ASN A 60 7.96 -15.56 9.22
C ASN A 60 8.70 -15.85 7.90
N VAL A 61 9.19 -14.79 7.26
CA VAL A 61 9.96 -14.85 6.01
C VAL A 61 11.23 -14.01 6.11
N PRO A 62 12.23 -14.21 5.24
CA PRO A 62 13.38 -13.33 5.17
C PRO A 62 12.98 -11.88 4.83
N SER A 63 13.58 -10.88 5.47
CA SER A 63 13.30 -9.46 5.19
C SER A 63 13.63 -9.05 3.74
N SER A 64 14.56 -9.76 3.09
CA SER A 64 14.87 -9.60 1.67
C SER A 64 13.73 -9.96 0.71
N TRP A 65 12.70 -10.61 1.19
CA TRP A 65 11.51 -10.94 0.42
C TRP A 65 10.40 -9.88 0.53
N ILE A 66 10.61 -8.86 1.37
CA ILE A 66 9.65 -7.80 1.57
C ILE A 66 10.00 -6.62 0.67
N LEU A 67 9.01 -6.16 -0.06
CA LEU A 67 9.03 -4.93 -0.83
C LEU A 67 7.88 -4.05 -0.36
N SER A 68 8.12 -2.78 -0.16
CA SER A 68 7.10 -1.80 0.22
C SER A 68 6.94 -0.73 -0.85
N GLY A 69 5.75 -0.15 -0.93
CA GLY A 69 5.42 0.92 -1.86
C GLY A 69 4.20 1.70 -1.40
N ASN A 70 3.88 2.76 -2.10
CA ASN A 70 2.74 3.62 -1.80
C ASN A 70 1.46 3.11 -2.50
N GLY A 71 0.84 2.13 -1.85
CA GLY A 71 -0.37 1.50 -2.34
C GLY A 71 -0.13 0.39 -3.37
N SER A 72 -1.19 -0.41 -3.60
CA SER A 72 -1.17 -1.54 -4.54
C SER A 72 -0.88 -1.11 -5.97
N ASP A 73 -1.40 0.04 -6.40
CA ASP A 73 -1.26 0.53 -7.77
C ASP A 73 0.20 0.77 -8.15
N GLN A 74 1.00 1.34 -7.23
CA GLN A 74 2.44 1.51 -7.46
C GLN A 74 3.14 0.15 -7.58
N MET A 75 2.78 -0.80 -6.72
CA MET A 75 3.37 -2.13 -6.71
C MET A 75 3.00 -2.91 -7.98
N LEU A 76 1.73 -2.86 -8.39
CA LEU A 76 1.27 -3.44 -9.66
C LEU A 76 2.00 -2.81 -10.85
N GLY A 77 2.14 -1.48 -10.85
CA GLY A 77 2.89 -0.77 -11.89
C GLY A 77 4.33 -1.26 -12.02
N PHE A 78 5.04 -1.47 -10.92
CA PHE A 78 6.40 -2.02 -10.93
C PHE A 78 6.44 -3.45 -11.43
N LEU A 79 5.52 -4.31 -10.99
CA LEU A 79 5.44 -5.70 -11.44
C LEU A 79 5.13 -5.79 -12.93
N ILE A 80 4.17 -4.99 -13.41
CA ILE A 80 3.82 -4.93 -14.82
C ILE A 80 5.02 -4.47 -15.65
N GLN A 81 5.70 -3.39 -15.28
CA GLN A 81 6.88 -2.90 -15.98
C GLN A 81 8.03 -3.91 -15.98
N TYR A 82 8.20 -4.63 -14.89
CA TYR A 82 9.27 -5.63 -14.77
C TYR A 82 8.99 -6.89 -15.60
N TYR A 83 7.76 -7.38 -15.59
CA TYR A 83 7.41 -8.64 -16.25
C TYR A 83 6.88 -8.48 -17.67
N LEU A 84 6.23 -7.35 -18.01
CA LEU A 84 5.73 -7.06 -19.34
C LEU A 84 6.80 -6.37 -20.20
N GLN A 85 7.89 -7.07 -20.43
CA GLN A 85 8.85 -6.69 -21.46
C GLN A 85 8.31 -7.09 -22.85
N GLU A 86 9.00 -6.70 -23.93
CA GLU A 86 8.60 -7.00 -25.30
C GLU A 86 8.14 -8.44 -25.50
N ASN A 87 7.03 -8.62 -26.20
CA ASN A 87 6.42 -9.93 -26.50
C ASN A 87 5.81 -10.69 -25.30
N LYS A 88 5.49 -10.01 -24.21
CA LYS A 88 4.71 -10.57 -23.09
C LYS A 88 3.26 -10.08 -23.16
N THR A 89 2.35 -10.88 -22.62
CA THR A 89 0.92 -10.56 -22.59
C THR A 89 0.43 -10.63 -21.15
N LEU A 90 -0.28 -9.59 -20.73
CA LEU A 90 -1.00 -9.57 -19.47
C LEU A 90 -2.42 -10.07 -19.71
N TYR A 91 -2.87 -11.03 -18.92
CA TYR A 91 -4.25 -11.49 -18.89
C TYR A 91 -4.93 -10.95 -17.64
N THR A 92 -6.04 -10.24 -17.81
CA THR A 92 -6.86 -9.73 -16.72
C THR A 92 -8.27 -10.26 -16.83
N LEU A 93 -9.00 -10.28 -15.72
CA LEU A 93 -10.43 -10.60 -15.69
C LEU A 93 -11.23 -9.30 -15.72
N SER A 94 -12.38 -9.31 -16.38
CA SER A 94 -13.30 -8.17 -16.35
C SER A 94 -14.57 -8.54 -15.59
N PRO A 95 -15.05 -7.73 -14.66
CA PRO A 95 -14.51 -6.41 -14.23
C PRO A 95 -13.28 -6.51 -13.33
N ASP A 96 -12.34 -5.56 -13.45
CA ASP A 96 -11.15 -5.41 -12.62
C ASP A 96 -10.94 -3.95 -12.24
N PHE A 97 -9.91 -3.65 -11.43
CA PHE A 97 -9.54 -2.27 -11.11
C PHE A 97 -9.05 -1.52 -12.35
N PHE A 98 -9.35 -0.21 -12.42
CA PHE A 98 -9.06 0.64 -13.58
C PHE A 98 -7.57 0.78 -13.95
N TYR A 99 -6.67 0.27 -13.14
CA TYR A 99 -5.21 0.41 -13.32
C TYR A 99 -4.50 -0.86 -13.80
N VAL A 100 -5.24 -1.89 -14.14
CA VAL A 100 -4.70 -3.12 -14.70
C VAL A 100 -4.97 -3.23 -16.18
#